data_e9cb53485b26bd2482d478aeeb44b6a2
#
_entry.id   e9cb53485b26bd2482d478aeeb44b6a2
#
_cell.length_a   1.000
_cell.length_b   1.000
_cell.length_c   1.000
_cell.angle_alpha   90.00
_cell.angle_beta   90.00
_cell.angle_gamma   90.00
#
_symmetry.space_group_name_H-M   'P 1'
#
loop_
_entity.id
_entity.type
_entity.pdbx_description
1 polymer ?
#
loop_
_entity_poly.entity_id
_entity_poly.type
_entity_poly.pdbx_seq_one_letter_code
_entity_poly.pdbx_strand_id
1 'polypeptide(L)' 'MIISSLLAAEGLAQRGCGLGAGIATIGAGLGIGKIGSSAMDAIARQPEATGKIQTNMILTSAFVEGCALFAIVACAFLIK' A
#
# COMPACT_ATOMS: atom_id res chain seq x y z
N MET A 1 19.54 3.55 -32.98
CA MET A 1 19.60 2.33 -32.15
C MET A 1 19.75 2.63 -30.66
N ILE A 2 20.70 3.50 -30.29
CA ILE A 2 20.89 3.86 -28.89
C ILE A 2 19.65 4.56 -28.34
N ILE A 3 19.09 5.51 -29.09
CA ILE A 3 17.88 6.22 -28.67
C ILE A 3 16.71 5.28 -28.50
N SER A 4 16.53 4.34 -29.45
CA SER A 4 15.47 3.34 -29.34
C SER A 4 15.63 2.45 -28.11
N SER A 5 16.88 2.06 -27.81
CA SER A 5 17.18 1.25 -26.63
C SER A 5 16.89 2.01 -25.35
N LEU A 6 17.25 3.30 -25.30
CA LEU A 6 16.99 4.14 -24.13
C LEU A 6 15.49 4.35 -23.91
N LEU A 7 14.74 4.58 -24.99
CA LEU A 7 13.30 4.73 -24.90
C LEU A 7 12.62 3.43 -24.46
N ALA A 8 13.10 2.29 -24.92
CA ALA A 8 12.59 0.99 -24.49
C ALA A 8 12.87 0.75 -23.02
N ALA A 9 14.06 1.13 -22.54
CA ALA A 9 14.41 0.99 -21.12
C ALA A 9 13.54 1.88 -20.23
N GLU A 10 13.27 3.13 -20.64
CA GLU A 10 12.36 4.01 -19.93
C GLU A 10 10.94 3.45 -19.89
N GLY A 11 10.45 2.93 -21.01
CA GLY A 11 9.13 2.34 -21.10
C GLY A 11 9.01 1.12 -20.19
N LEU A 12 10.06 0.31 -20.11
CA LEU A 12 10.08 -0.87 -19.24
C LEU A 12 10.06 -0.45 -17.77
N ALA A 13 10.83 0.57 -17.40
CA ALA A 13 10.85 1.08 -16.03
C ALA A 13 9.48 1.63 -15.63
N GLN A 14 8.83 2.37 -16.52
CA GLN A 14 7.49 2.91 -16.25
C GLN A 14 6.45 1.82 -16.08
N ARG A 15 6.52 0.78 -16.91
CA ARG A 15 5.60 -0.36 -16.80
C ARG A 15 5.85 -1.13 -15.49
N GLY A 16 7.12 -1.31 -15.13
CA GLY A 16 7.47 -1.93 -13.86
C GLY A 16 6.94 -1.14 -12.67
N CYS A 17 7.07 0.17 -12.71
CA CYS A 17 6.55 1.05 -11.67
C CYS A 17 5.03 1.00 -11.58
N GLY A 18 4.35 1.04 -12.72
CA GLY A 18 2.88 0.94 -12.75
C GLY A 18 2.41 -0.36 -12.14
N LEU A 19 3.02 -1.47 -12.55
CA LEU A 19 2.69 -2.79 -12.01
C LEU A 19 3.02 -2.87 -10.53
N GLY A 20 4.19 -2.39 -10.12
CA GLY A 20 4.60 -2.38 -8.71
C GLY A 20 3.66 -1.55 -7.85
N ALA A 21 3.26 -0.38 -8.33
CA ALA A 21 2.31 0.48 -7.60
C ALA A 21 0.95 -0.22 -7.46
N GLY A 22 0.49 -0.90 -8.51
CA GLY A 22 -0.74 -1.66 -8.46
C GLY A 22 -0.68 -2.81 -7.47
N ILE A 23 0.43 -3.54 -7.44
CA ILE A 23 0.63 -4.64 -6.49
C ILE A 23 0.70 -4.10 -5.07
N ALA A 24 1.40 -2.99 -4.85
CA ALA A 24 1.47 -2.35 -3.55
C ALA A 24 0.07 -1.95 -3.05
N THR A 25 -0.76 -1.43 -3.95
CA THR A 25 -2.14 -1.05 -3.63
C THR A 25 -2.97 -2.26 -3.25
N ILE A 26 -2.84 -3.36 -3.99
CA ILE A 26 -3.53 -4.61 -3.66
C ILE A 26 -3.08 -5.12 -2.32
N GLY A 27 -1.76 -5.14 -2.05
CA GLY A 27 -1.22 -5.60 -0.78
C GLY A 27 -1.71 -4.76 0.39
N ALA A 28 -1.70 -3.43 0.23
CA ALA A 28 -2.19 -2.51 1.26
C ALA A 28 -3.68 -2.73 1.50
N GLY A 29 -4.47 -2.87 0.45
CA GLY A 29 -5.91 -3.11 0.56
C GLY A 29 -6.22 -4.39 1.31
N LEU A 30 -5.52 -5.48 0.97
CA LEU A 30 -5.69 -6.75 1.66
C LEU A 30 -5.25 -6.66 3.12
N GLY A 31 -4.12 -6.01 3.38
CA GLY A 31 -3.60 -5.86 4.74
C GLY A 31 -4.53 -5.03 5.61
N ILE A 32 -4.97 -3.88 5.11
CA ILE A 32 -5.88 -3.00 5.85
C ILE A 32 -7.24 -3.68 6.02
N GLY A 33 -7.71 -4.39 5.00
CA GLY A 33 -8.96 -5.16 5.11
C GLY A 33 -8.88 -6.20 6.21
N LYS A 34 -7.77 -6.90 6.33
CA LYS A 34 -7.57 -7.88 7.37
C LYS A 34 -7.51 -7.24 8.76
N ILE A 35 -6.80 -6.11 8.87
CA ILE A 35 -6.74 -5.34 10.11
C ILE A 35 -8.16 -4.92 10.53
N GLY A 36 -8.92 -4.35 9.60
CA GLY A 36 -10.28 -3.89 9.89
C GLY A 36 -11.21 -5.01 10.29
N SER A 37 -11.18 -6.12 9.56
CA SER A 37 -12.01 -7.28 9.86
C SER A 37 -11.69 -7.83 11.25
N SER A 38 -10.40 -8.00 11.57
CA SER A 38 -9.98 -8.47 12.88
C SER A 38 -10.38 -7.52 14.00
N ALA A 39 -10.28 -6.21 13.75
CA ALA A 39 -10.68 -5.20 14.72
C ALA A 39 -12.18 -5.24 14.99
N MET A 40 -12.99 -5.41 13.95
CA MET A 40 -14.43 -5.52 14.12
C MET A 40 -14.81 -6.74 14.93
N ASP A 41 -14.17 -7.88 14.66
CA ASP A 41 -14.40 -9.10 15.44
C ASP A 41 -14.01 -8.89 16.91
N ALA A 42 -12.88 -8.22 17.15
CA ALA A 42 -12.42 -7.96 18.52
C ALA A 42 -13.36 -7.03 19.27
N ILE A 43 -13.90 -6.00 18.60
CA ILE A 43 -14.86 -5.08 19.20
C ILE A 43 -16.15 -5.84 19.55
N ALA A 44 -16.58 -6.75 18.68
CA ALA A 44 -17.77 -7.55 18.93
C ALA A 44 -17.61 -8.43 20.17
N ARG A 45 -16.40 -8.92 20.43
CA ARG A 45 -16.13 -9.76 21.61
C ARG A 45 -15.88 -8.95 22.86
N GLN A 46 -15.29 -7.77 22.73
CA GLN A 46 -14.93 -6.91 23.84
C GLN A 46 -15.34 -5.47 23.57
N PRO A 47 -16.65 -5.18 23.64
CA PRO A 47 -17.14 -3.83 23.34
C PRO A 47 -16.53 -2.76 24.26
N GLU A 48 -16.13 -3.12 25.48
CA GLU A 48 -15.52 -2.21 26.43
C GLU A 48 -14.13 -1.75 25.97
N ALA A 49 -13.49 -2.50 25.06
CA ALA A 49 -12.17 -2.15 24.55
C ALA A 49 -12.23 -1.44 23.18
N THR A 50 -13.41 -1.00 22.76
CA THR A 50 -13.62 -0.40 21.44
C THR A 50 -12.62 0.73 21.14
N GLY A 51 -12.42 1.66 22.07
CA GLY A 51 -11.52 2.78 21.88
C GLY A 51 -10.09 2.36 21.66
N LYS A 52 -9.60 1.41 22.44
CA LYS A 52 -8.24 0.89 22.33
C LYS A 52 -8.03 0.14 21.01
N ILE A 53 -9.00 -0.70 20.66
CA ILE A 53 -8.95 -1.47 19.42
C ILE A 53 -8.98 -0.54 18.20
N GLN A 54 -9.85 0.46 18.24
CA GLN A 54 -9.99 1.42 17.14
C GLN A 54 -8.71 2.25 16.95
N THR A 55 -8.09 2.68 18.04
CA THR A 55 -6.85 3.42 17.97
C THR A 55 -5.72 2.59 17.35
N ASN A 56 -5.58 1.35 17.77
CA ASN A 56 -4.56 0.45 17.22
C ASN A 56 -4.87 0.10 15.76
N MET A 57 -6.13 -0.06 15.40
CA MET A 57 -6.54 -0.32 14.03
C MET A 57 -6.13 0.83 13.12
N ILE A 58 -6.43 2.06 13.52
CA ILE A 58 -6.08 3.25 12.73
C ILE A 58 -4.57 3.39 12.59
N LEU A 59 -3.84 3.17 13.68
CA LEU A 59 -2.38 3.30 13.68
C LEU A 59 -1.73 2.28 12.74
N THR A 60 -2.12 1.01 12.86
CA THR A 60 -1.56 -0.05 12.01
C THR A 60 -1.96 0.14 10.55
N SER A 61 -3.19 0.54 10.28
CA SER A 61 -3.64 0.83 8.92
C SER A 61 -2.86 1.99 8.31
N ALA A 62 -2.56 3.01 9.10
CA ALA A 62 -1.78 4.16 8.64
C ALA A 62 -0.35 3.74 8.26
N PHE A 63 0.27 2.85 9.02
CA PHE A 63 1.60 2.33 8.69
C PHE A 63 1.59 1.55 7.38
N VAL A 64 0.59 0.69 7.18
CA VAL A 64 0.47 -0.08 5.93
C VAL A 64 0.26 0.88 4.76
N GLU A 65 -0.63 1.84 4.91
CA GLU A 65 -0.92 2.81 3.85
C GLU A 65 0.28 3.68 3.57
N GLY A 66 1.01 4.09 4.59
CA GLY A 66 2.22 4.89 4.44
C GLY A 66 3.29 4.17 3.62
N CYS A 67 3.49 2.88 3.88
CA CYS A 67 4.43 2.07 3.11
C CYS A 67 4.01 1.98 1.64
N ALA A 68 2.73 1.73 1.38
CA ALA A 68 2.22 1.62 0.02
C ALA A 68 2.29 2.96 -0.70
N LEU A 69 1.94 4.03 -0.02
CA LEU A 69 2.01 5.37 -0.57
C LEU A 69 3.44 5.76 -0.92
N PHE A 70 4.39 5.41 -0.05
CA PHE A 70 5.81 5.65 -0.33
C PHE A 70 6.25 4.92 -1.59
N ALA A 71 5.84 3.68 -1.77
CA ALA A 71 6.16 2.91 -2.97
C ALA A 71 5.59 3.56 -4.23
N ILE A 72 4.36 4.04 -4.16
CA ILE A 72 3.71 4.71 -5.29
C ILE A 72 4.41 6.02 -5.62
N VAL A 73 4.72 6.82 -4.60
CA VAL A 73 5.42 8.09 -4.79
C VAL A 73 6.82 7.87 -5.36
N ALA A 74 7.54 6.88 -4.85
CA ALA A 74 8.86 6.54 -5.37
C ALA A 74 8.79 6.18 -6.85
N CYS A 75 7.81 5.37 -7.24
CA CYS A 75 7.62 5.02 -8.63
C CYS A 75 7.24 6.24 -9.47
N ALA A 76 6.36 7.09 -8.97
CA ALA A 76 5.86 8.23 -9.75
C ALA A 76 6.91 9.30 -9.98
N PHE A 77 7.80 9.54 -9.00
CA PHE A 77 8.69 10.70 -9.03
C PHE A 77 10.17 10.37 -9.04
N LEU A 78 10.59 9.25 -8.47
CA LEU A 78 12.00 8.93 -8.31
C LEU A 78 12.53 8.00 -9.41
N ILE A 79 11.67 7.16 -9.96
CA ILE A 79 12.06 6.23 -11.03
C ILE A 79 11.49 6.75 -12.33
N LYS A 80 12.39 7.27 -13.19
CA LYS A 80 12.00 7.81 -14.51
C LYS A 80 12.75 7.14 -15.64
#